data_9767658cba8881d11de14a89700d0768
#
_entry.id   9767658cba8881d11de14a89700d0768
#
_cell.length_a   1.000
_cell.length_b   1.000
_cell.length_c   1.000
_cell.angle_alpha   90.00
_cell.angle_beta   90.00
_cell.angle_gamma   90.00
#
_symmetry.space_group_name_H-M   'P 1'
#
loop_
_entity.id
_entity.type
_entity.pdbx_description
1 polymer ?
#
loop_
_entity_poly.entity_id
_entity_poly.type
_entity_poly.pdbx_seq_one_letter_code
_entity_poly.pdbx_strand_id
1 'polypeptide(L)'
;MELLLIKNITKRLAPKALMQLVKKTPHKGSFKRGFNSWSEASAHTTTYNTSDVFNKTLNAARLVRDGKAVYERDSVVFNKIQYDFKVLSSLMFIANIQNQLNVVDFGGALGTLYRQNKKYLDLLQLPKKWAIVEQSKYV
;
A
#
# COMPACT_ATOMS: atom_id res chain seq x y z
N MET A 1 -9.53 7.08 -26.91
CA MET A 1 -9.38 8.51 -27.21
C MET A 1 -10.70 9.27 -27.09
N GLU A 2 -11.83 8.71 -27.48
CA GLU A 2 -13.16 9.37 -27.43
C GLU A 2 -13.71 9.68 -26.03
N LEU A 3 -13.49 8.82 -25.02
CA LEU A 3 -14.02 9.05 -23.66
C LEU A 3 -13.41 10.28 -22.95
N LEU A 4 -12.17 10.65 -23.29
CA LEU A 4 -11.52 11.85 -22.73
C LEU A 4 -12.06 13.14 -23.36
N LEU A 5 -12.44 13.08 -24.62
CA LEU A 5 -13.02 14.22 -25.34
C LEU A 5 -14.41 14.56 -24.81
N ILE A 6 -15.25 13.56 -24.56
CA ILE A 6 -16.59 13.71 -24.01
C ILE A 6 -16.55 14.30 -22.58
N LYS A 7 -15.60 13.88 -21.72
CA LYS A 7 -15.42 14.46 -20.38
C LYS A 7 -15.02 15.94 -20.39
N ASN A 8 -14.31 16.38 -21.40
CA ASN A 8 -13.88 17.79 -21.51
C ASN A 8 -14.98 18.69 -22.08
N ILE A 9 -15.84 18.19 -22.95
CA ILE A 9 -16.97 18.92 -23.52
C ILE A 9 -18.07 19.11 -22.47
N THR A 10 -18.39 18.10 -21.68
CA THR A 10 -19.41 18.19 -20.62
C THR A 10 -19.01 19.15 -19.49
N LYS A 11 -17.71 19.30 -19.18
CA LYS A 11 -17.23 20.29 -18.21
C LYS A 11 -17.38 21.74 -18.67
N ARG A 12 -17.38 22.00 -19.96
CA ARG A 12 -17.54 23.35 -20.52
C ARG A 12 -18.99 23.81 -20.66
N LEU A 13 -19.94 22.88 -20.77
CA LEU A 13 -21.34 23.15 -21.05
C LEU A 13 -22.27 22.96 -19.83
N ALA A 14 -21.79 22.37 -18.75
CA ALA A 14 -22.63 22.17 -17.56
C ALA A 14 -22.83 23.51 -16.81
N PRO A 15 -24.05 23.92 -16.51
CA PRO A 15 -24.33 25.10 -15.68
C PRO A 15 -23.60 24.98 -14.32
N LYS A 16 -23.05 26.11 -13.84
CA LYS A 16 -22.30 26.16 -12.57
C LYS A 16 -23.10 25.54 -11.40
N ALA A 17 -24.43 25.65 -11.41
CA ALA A 17 -25.33 25.04 -10.44
C ALA A 17 -25.28 23.49 -10.46
N LEU A 18 -25.21 22.86 -11.63
CA LEU A 18 -25.10 21.41 -11.77
C LEU A 18 -23.75 20.89 -11.28
N MET A 19 -22.68 21.65 -11.52
CA MET A 19 -21.34 21.33 -11.00
C MET A 19 -21.25 21.43 -9.46
N GLN A 20 -22.06 22.27 -8.83
CA GLN A 20 -22.14 22.37 -7.38
C GLN A 20 -22.91 21.18 -6.74
N LEU A 21 -23.92 20.65 -7.43
CA LEU A 21 -24.63 19.44 -7.01
C LEU A 21 -23.76 18.18 -7.07
N VAL A 22 -22.93 18.06 -8.11
CA VAL A 22 -21.98 16.91 -8.23
C VAL A 22 -20.85 17.00 -7.20
N LYS A 23 -20.47 18.20 -6.76
CA LYS A 23 -19.46 18.40 -5.69
C LYS A 23 -19.98 18.08 -4.28
N LYS A 24 -21.29 17.89 -4.09
CA LYS A 24 -21.91 17.62 -2.78
C LYS A 24 -22.02 16.14 -2.41
N THR A 25 -21.69 15.21 -3.30
CA THR A 25 -21.53 13.81 -2.87
C THR A 25 -20.24 13.70 -2.06
N PRO A 26 -20.29 13.40 -0.75
CA PRO A 26 -19.09 13.21 0.02
C PRO A 26 -18.32 12.03 -0.58
N HIS A 27 -17.12 12.26 -1.07
CA HIS A 27 -16.21 11.18 -1.43
C HIS A 27 -16.06 10.30 -0.18
N LYS A 28 -16.42 9.03 -0.28
CA LYS A 28 -16.09 8.02 0.71
C LYS A 28 -14.57 8.07 0.91
N GLY A 29 -14.10 8.72 2.00
CA GLY A 29 -12.68 8.96 2.25
C GLY A 29 -12.25 10.43 2.28
N SER A 30 -13.18 11.41 2.33
CA SER A 30 -12.81 12.82 2.51
C SER A 30 -12.25 13.05 3.92
N PHE A 31 -11.12 13.78 4.00
CA PHE A 31 -10.58 14.22 5.28
C PHE A 31 -11.58 15.12 6.00
N LYS A 32 -11.91 14.77 7.24
CA LYS A 32 -12.65 15.64 8.14
C LYS A 32 -11.69 16.60 8.83
N ARG A 33 -12.13 17.84 9.05
CA ARG A 33 -11.37 18.90 9.73
C ARG A 33 -12.20 19.48 10.86
N GLY A 34 -11.57 20.27 11.74
CA GLY A 34 -12.27 21.03 12.78
C GLY A 34 -12.47 20.25 14.08
N PHE A 35 -11.62 19.27 14.38
CA PHE A 35 -11.61 18.62 15.68
C PHE A 35 -10.86 19.45 16.71
N ASN A 36 -11.41 19.55 17.92
CA ASN A 36 -10.84 20.33 19.03
C ASN A 36 -9.76 19.55 19.80
N SER A 37 -9.71 18.22 19.61
CA SER A 37 -8.72 17.36 20.27
C SER A 37 -8.40 16.12 19.43
N TRP A 38 -7.25 15.50 19.74
CA TRP A 38 -6.87 14.21 19.15
C TRP A 38 -7.86 13.08 19.52
N SER A 39 -8.38 13.11 20.75
CA SER A 39 -9.39 12.12 21.19
C SER A 39 -10.66 12.19 20.37
N GLU A 40 -11.14 13.41 20.09
CA GLU A 40 -12.31 13.63 19.23
C GLU A 40 -12.04 13.15 17.79
N ALA A 41 -10.88 13.51 17.22
CA ALA A 41 -10.49 13.06 15.88
C ALA A 41 -10.41 11.54 15.79
N SER A 42 -9.82 10.88 16.79
CA SER A 42 -9.65 9.43 16.83
C SER A 42 -10.97 8.68 16.92
N ALA A 43 -11.99 9.23 17.59
CA ALA A 43 -13.32 8.65 17.67
C ALA A 43 -14.04 8.59 16.30
N HIS A 44 -13.61 9.44 15.36
CA HIS A 44 -14.16 9.50 13.99
C HIS A 44 -13.32 8.75 12.95
N THR A 45 -12.24 8.08 13.35
CA THR A 45 -11.38 7.32 12.44
C THR A 45 -11.45 5.82 12.73
N THR A 46 -11.34 5.01 11.68
CA THR A 46 -11.06 3.58 11.85
C THR A 46 -9.57 3.43 12.09
N THR A 47 -9.20 2.87 13.24
CA THR A 47 -7.80 2.61 13.57
C THR A 47 -7.27 1.39 12.80
N TYR A 48 -5.96 1.30 12.62
CA TYR A 48 -5.28 0.10 12.09
C TYR A 48 -5.53 -1.17 12.92
N ASN A 49 -6.09 -1.01 14.13
CA ASN A 49 -6.40 -2.12 15.04
C ASN A 49 -7.72 -2.84 14.73
N THR A 50 -8.47 -2.42 13.70
CA THR A 50 -9.69 -3.12 13.33
C THR A 50 -9.37 -4.47 12.67
N SER A 51 -10.15 -5.50 13.03
CA SER A 51 -10.09 -6.82 12.40
C SER A 51 -10.25 -6.75 10.87
N ASP A 52 -10.97 -5.77 10.38
CA ASP A 52 -11.21 -5.57 8.94
C ASP A 52 -9.94 -5.24 8.17
N VAL A 53 -9.06 -4.39 8.73
CA VAL A 53 -7.78 -4.04 8.07
C VAL A 53 -6.88 -5.28 8.01
N PHE A 54 -6.76 -6.00 9.12
CA PHE A 54 -5.99 -7.24 9.16
C PHE A 54 -6.52 -8.28 8.15
N ASN A 55 -7.83 -8.55 8.15
CA ASN A 55 -8.45 -9.51 7.24
C ASN A 55 -8.25 -9.15 5.77
N LYS A 56 -8.33 -7.88 5.41
CA LYS A 56 -8.05 -7.41 4.04
C LYS A 56 -6.59 -7.65 3.65
N THR A 57 -5.65 -7.31 4.54
CA THR A 57 -4.21 -7.54 4.31
C THR A 57 -3.92 -9.04 4.19
N LEU A 58 -4.47 -9.85 5.07
CA LEU A 58 -4.31 -11.30 5.04
C LEU A 58 -4.86 -11.92 3.74
N ASN A 59 -6.05 -11.48 3.31
CA ASN A 59 -6.65 -11.97 2.06
C ASN A 59 -5.82 -11.57 0.84
N ALA A 60 -5.32 -10.33 0.78
CA ALA A 60 -4.45 -9.88 -0.31
C ALA A 60 -3.14 -10.70 -0.35
N ALA A 61 -2.51 -10.92 0.80
CA ALA A 61 -1.30 -11.73 0.92
C ALA A 61 -1.53 -13.19 0.49
N ARG A 62 -2.67 -13.78 0.87
CA ARG A 62 -3.07 -15.13 0.44
C ARG A 62 -3.24 -15.23 -1.08
N LEU A 63 -3.86 -14.23 -1.71
CA LEU A 63 -4.01 -14.21 -3.17
C LEU A 63 -2.65 -14.22 -3.88
N VAL A 64 -1.67 -13.49 -3.37
CA VAL A 64 -0.30 -13.50 -3.91
C VAL A 64 0.37 -14.85 -3.65
N ARG A 65 0.28 -15.40 -2.43
CA ARG A 65 0.84 -16.71 -2.08
C ARG A 65 0.29 -17.83 -2.97
N ASP A 66 -1.02 -17.79 -3.23
CA ASP A 66 -1.73 -18.83 -4.00
C ASP A 66 -1.62 -18.59 -5.53
N GLY A 67 -0.80 -17.63 -5.97
CA GLY A 67 -0.59 -17.33 -7.40
C GLY A 67 -1.79 -16.67 -8.10
N LYS A 68 -2.80 -16.22 -7.34
CA LYS A 68 -4.01 -15.58 -7.87
C LYS A 68 -3.82 -14.06 -8.06
N ALA A 69 -2.75 -13.51 -7.53
CA ALA A 69 -2.31 -12.12 -7.75
C ALA A 69 -0.78 -12.09 -7.84
N VAL A 70 -0.23 -11.09 -8.55
CA VAL A 70 1.22 -10.98 -8.74
C VAL A 70 1.89 -10.29 -7.57
N TYR A 71 1.23 -9.27 -7.03
CA TYR A 71 1.77 -8.43 -5.96
C TYR A 71 0.62 -7.82 -5.14
N GLU A 72 0.89 -7.52 -3.89
CA GLU A 72 -0.03 -6.76 -3.02
C GLU A 72 0.75 -5.66 -2.27
N ARG A 73 0.07 -4.57 -1.95
CA ARG A 73 0.53 -3.53 -1.06
C ARG A 73 -0.67 -2.84 -0.41
N ASP A 74 -0.60 -2.62 0.89
CA ASP A 74 -1.65 -1.97 1.67
C ASP A 74 -3.04 -2.58 1.44
N SER A 75 -3.12 -3.90 1.43
CA SER A 75 -4.34 -4.69 1.17
C SER A 75 -4.89 -4.61 -0.27
N VAL A 76 -4.18 -3.94 -1.18
CA VAL A 76 -4.55 -3.83 -2.59
C VAL A 76 -3.72 -4.78 -3.42
N VAL A 77 -4.36 -5.57 -4.29
CA VAL A 77 -3.69 -6.50 -5.20
C VAL A 77 -3.41 -5.85 -6.56
N PHE A 78 -2.31 -6.25 -7.18
CA PHE A 78 -1.83 -5.74 -8.46
C PHE A 78 -1.45 -6.88 -9.40
N ASN A 79 -1.54 -6.63 -10.70
CA ASN A 79 -1.15 -7.57 -11.75
C ASN A 79 0.33 -7.45 -12.17
N LYS A 80 1.09 -6.58 -11.52
CA LYS A 80 2.55 -6.40 -11.69
C LYS A 80 3.20 -5.90 -10.43
N ILE A 81 4.46 -6.27 -10.19
CA ILE A 81 5.24 -5.77 -9.07
C ILE A 81 5.67 -4.33 -9.37
N GLN A 82 5.47 -3.44 -8.39
CA GLN A 82 5.99 -2.08 -8.39
C GLN A 82 7.21 -2.06 -7.48
N TYR A 83 8.42 -2.03 -8.07
CA TYR A 83 9.66 -1.99 -7.30
C TYR A 83 9.94 -0.59 -6.76
N ASP A 84 10.33 -0.51 -5.49
CA ASP A 84 11.03 0.65 -4.97
C ASP A 84 12.53 0.47 -5.21
N PHE A 85 13.01 1.07 -6.29
CA PHE A 85 14.43 0.93 -6.68
C PHE A 85 15.39 1.56 -5.68
N LYS A 86 14.97 2.51 -4.84
CA LYS A 86 15.83 3.07 -3.79
C LYS A 86 16.08 2.02 -2.72
N VAL A 87 15.02 1.36 -2.25
CA VAL A 87 15.15 0.27 -1.29
C VAL A 87 15.94 -0.88 -1.88
N LEU A 88 15.61 -1.33 -3.09
CA LEU A 88 16.31 -2.44 -3.74
C LEU A 88 17.81 -2.15 -3.92
N SER A 89 18.18 -0.97 -4.41
CA SER A 89 19.60 -0.60 -4.58
C SER A 89 20.34 -0.53 -3.25
N SER A 90 19.71 -0.05 -2.19
CA SER A 90 20.29 -0.04 -0.85
C SER A 90 20.56 -1.45 -0.33
N LEU A 91 19.60 -2.38 -0.52
CA LEU A 91 19.77 -3.78 -0.14
C LEU A 91 20.93 -4.42 -0.89
N MET A 92 21.02 -4.21 -2.21
CA MET A 92 22.12 -4.74 -3.03
C MET A 92 23.46 -4.15 -2.64
N PHE A 93 23.52 -2.84 -2.36
CA PHE A 93 24.72 -2.15 -1.93
C PHE A 93 25.26 -2.69 -0.61
N ILE A 94 24.40 -2.83 0.41
CA ILE A 94 24.77 -3.38 1.72
C ILE A 94 25.20 -4.85 1.59
N ALA A 95 24.47 -5.64 0.83
CA ALA A 95 24.81 -7.04 0.58
C ALA A 95 26.20 -7.19 -0.04
N ASN A 96 26.55 -6.32 -1.00
CA ASN A 96 27.86 -6.34 -1.66
C ASN A 96 28.99 -5.94 -0.71
N ILE A 97 28.80 -4.90 0.13
CA ILE A 97 29.85 -4.44 1.06
C ILE A 97 30.09 -5.43 2.20
N GLN A 98 28.99 -5.98 2.77
CA GLN A 98 29.09 -6.80 3.97
C GLN A 98 29.20 -8.30 3.69
N ASN A 99 29.10 -8.70 2.42
CA ASN A 99 29.03 -10.11 2.00
C ASN A 99 27.96 -10.92 2.79
N GLN A 100 26.95 -10.24 3.27
CA GLN A 100 25.77 -10.78 3.95
C GLN A 100 24.66 -9.75 3.92
N LEU A 101 23.41 -10.16 4.14
CA LEU A 101 22.26 -9.26 4.22
C LEU A 101 21.40 -9.57 5.43
N ASN A 102 21.43 -8.68 6.43
CA ASN A 102 20.56 -8.74 7.59
C ASN A 102 19.60 -7.55 7.56
N VAL A 103 18.31 -7.82 7.52
CA VAL A 103 17.26 -6.80 7.40
C VAL A 103 16.29 -6.94 8.57
N VAL A 104 15.95 -5.80 9.17
CA VAL A 104 14.81 -5.67 10.07
C VAL A 104 13.77 -4.80 9.37
N ASP A 105 12.62 -5.40 9.09
CA ASP A 105 11.48 -4.77 8.41
C ASP A 105 10.45 -4.36 9.46
N PHE A 106 10.54 -3.11 9.91
CA PHE A 106 9.67 -2.57 10.95
C PHE A 106 8.34 -2.08 10.32
N GLY A 107 7.22 -2.61 10.80
CA GLY A 107 5.91 -2.39 10.20
C GLY A 107 5.74 -3.17 8.89
N GLY A 108 6.47 -4.27 8.73
CA GLY A 108 6.53 -5.06 7.49
C GLY A 108 5.28 -5.90 7.19
N ALA A 109 4.22 -5.75 7.98
CA ALA A 109 2.97 -6.49 7.86
C ALA A 109 3.21 -8.00 7.68
N LEU A 110 2.73 -8.58 6.58
CA LEU A 110 2.92 -10.00 6.25
C LEU A 110 4.11 -10.26 5.30
N GLY A 111 5.13 -9.37 5.31
CA GLY A 111 6.36 -9.54 4.53
C GLY A 111 6.25 -9.10 3.07
N THR A 112 5.44 -8.11 2.80
CA THR A 112 5.24 -7.57 1.44
C THR A 112 6.54 -7.09 0.82
N LEU A 113 7.37 -6.35 1.56
CA LEU A 113 8.65 -5.82 1.08
C LEU A 113 9.64 -6.94 0.72
N TYR A 114 9.71 -8.00 1.53
CA TYR A 114 10.51 -9.19 1.23
C TYR A 114 10.07 -9.83 -0.09
N ARG A 115 8.76 -10.11 -0.24
CA ARG A 115 8.20 -10.73 -1.45
C ARG A 115 8.39 -9.87 -2.68
N GLN A 116 8.24 -8.54 -2.55
CA GLN A 116 8.50 -7.58 -3.62
C GLN A 116 9.90 -7.72 -4.19
N ASN A 117 10.90 -7.89 -3.34
CA ASN A 117 12.30 -7.93 -3.72
C ASN A 117 12.86 -9.35 -3.89
N LYS A 118 12.07 -10.39 -3.58
CA LYS A 118 12.52 -11.79 -3.52
C LYS A 118 13.26 -12.23 -4.78
N LYS A 119 12.77 -11.87 -5.96
CA LYS A 119 13.41 -12.20 -7.24
C LYS A 119 14.90 -11.78 -7.29
N TYR A 120 15.22 -10.61 -6.76
CA TYR A 120 16.60 -10.10 -6.74
C TYR A 120 17.37 -10.66 -5.55
N LEU A 121 16.72 -10.82 -4.41
CA LEU A 121 17.35 -11.40 -3.23
C LEU A 121 17.77 -12.85 -3.46
N ASP A 122 17.01 -13.62 -4.22
CA ASP A 122 17.32 -15.01 -4.55
C ASP A 122 18.56 -15.15 -5.43
N LEU A 123 18.92 -14.10 -6.18
CA LEU A 123 20.16 -14.10 -6.98
C LEU A 123 21.42 -13.90 -6.13
N LEU A 124 21.31 -13.41 -4.90
CA LEU A 124 22.43 -13.20 -4.01
C LEU A 124 22.91 -14.54 -3.43
N GLN A 125 24.13 -14.94 -3.76
CA GLN A 125 24.79 -16.15 -3.24
C GLN A 125 25.54 -15.85 -1.93
N LEU A 126 24.80 -15.32 -0.93
CA LEU A 126 25.34 -14.93 0.38
C LEU A 126 24.33 -15.19 1.50
N PRO A 127 24.78 -15.25 2.76
CA PRO A 127 23.87 -15.40 3.92
C PRO A 127 22.86 -14.25 4.00
N LYS A 128 21.59 -14.60 4.18
CA LYS A 128 20.49 -13.64 4.28
C LYS A 128 19.60 -13.93 5.47
N LYS A 129 19.27 -12.89 6.23
CA LYS A 129 18.25 -12.92 7.29
C LYS A 129 17.29 -11.75 7.09
N TRP A 130 16.00 -12.04 7.17
CA TRP A 130 14.96 -11.02 7.10
C TRP A 130 14.02 -11.20 8.29
N ALA A 131 14.01 -10.25 9.21
CA ALA A 131 13.15 -10.24 10.38
C ALA A 131 12.04 -9.19 10.17
N ILE A 132 10.81 -9.57 10.43
CA ILE A 132 9.66 -8.67 10.41
C ILE A 132 9.29 -8.34 11.84
N VAL A 133 9.17 -7.06 12.15
CA VAL A 133 8.69 -6.55 13.43
C VAL A 133 7.34 -5.90 13.19
N GLU A 134 6.28 -6.50 13.75
CA GLU A 134 4.92 -6.04 13.52
C GLU A 134 4.05 -6.24 14.77
N GLN A 135 2.83 -5.73 14.78
CA GLN A 135 1.85 -5.96 15.84
C GLN A 135 1.54 -7.47 15.97
N SER A 136 1.30 -7.93 17.18
CA SER A 136 1.10 -9.36 17.49
C SER A 136 0.05 -10.08 16.65
N LYS A 137 -0.93 -9.36 16.11
CA LYS A 137 -1.96 -9.95 15.24
C LYS A 137 -1.46 -10.33 13.83
N TYR A 138 -0.25 -9.87 13.44
CA TYR A 138 0.38 -10.18 12.15
C TYR A 138 1.50 -11.23 12.27
N VAL A 139 1.88 -11.61 13.50
CA VAL A 139 3.00 -12.52 13.79
C VAL A 139 2.49 -13.92 14.16
#